data_100028bacf1a2413b7a42c4a79461c46
#
_entry.id   100028bacf1a2413b7a42c4a79461c46
#
_cell.length_a   1.000
_cell.length_b   1.000
_cell.length_c   1.000
_cell.angle_alpha   90.00
_cell.angle_beta   90.00
_cell.angle_gamma   90.00
#
_symmetry.space_group_name_H-M   'P 1'
#
loop_
_entity.id
_entity.type
_entity.pdbx_description
1 polymer ?
#
loop_
_entity_poly.entity_id
_entity_poly.type
_entity_poly.pdbx_seq_one_letter_code
_entity_poly.pdbx_strand_id
1 'polypeptide(L)'
;MKKGLALIPIFCLFLAGIKVSTSIGQPLNRGSNYVVIGAFSIPKNAIEFTENAKKDKFEAAFSINPARKLFYVYVLETSNREEAFERAKKIRKDTPFFDTWVFTGMLGDETSHGADINPITGKGIKTIEASDEQEATFRSLQSKQGNTIIASTAQDPMRLAEQKSTPVPTVEEVPDGNKKFFFKIFTSEKEIGGDVDVLDIDKTKPSKAASYRGNEVVSIKPVNRSGNMALVCEVFGYRKVEQTLNFNEPELTEGVKLEDNKITVPFQLVRLKKGDVAIMYNVYFFKDAGVMRPESHYEVTSLLEMLKENPNYKIRIHGHTNGNGAGKIISMGDSKSFFSLKDTKEGFGSAKKLSEERAKVIQRYLASQGIDPARMQIKAWGGKRPVYAKDSQQAHANVRVEIEILED
;
A
#
# COMPACT_ATOMS: atom_id res chain seq x y z
N MET A 1 -63.74 8.46 67.97
CA MET A 1 -63.48 8.11 66.61
C MET A 1 -63.32 9.38 65.77
N LYS A 2 -62.14 9.81 65.45
CA LYS A 2 -61.77 10.65 64.31
C LYS A 2 -60.27 10.99 64.49
N LYS A 3 -59.47 10.45 63.61
CA LYS A 3 -58.01 10.58 63.57
C LYS A 3 -57.66 11.95 63.03
N GLY A 4 -56.89 12.69 63.76
CA GLY A 4 -56.24 13.94 63.30
C GLY A 4 -54.91 13.65 62.58
N LEU A 5 -54.79 14.26 61.44
CA LEU A 5 -53.57 14.19 60.58
C LEU A 5 -52.68 15.41 60.91
N ALA A 6 -51.51 15.19 61.43
CA ALA A 6 -50.51 16.24 61.69
C ALA A 6 -49.60 16.42 60.48
N LEU A 7 -49.55 17.64 59.95
CA LEU A 7 -48.56 18.09 58.97
C LEU A 7 -47.26 18.42 59.65
N ILE A 8 -46.15 17.84 59.16
CA ILE A 8 -44.77 18.21 59.49
C ILE A 8 -44.17 19.01 58.34
N PRO A 9 -43.59 20.19 58.55
CA PRO A 9 -42.94 20.94 57.46
C PRO A 9 -41.56 20.36 57.17
N ILE A 10 -41.31 20.10 55.89
CA ILE A 10 -39.98 19.68 55.39
C ILE A 10 -39.08 20.90 55.29
N PHE A 11 -38.00 20.87 56.03
CA PHE A 11 -36.91 21.84 55.99
C PHE A 11 -35.94 21.44 54.87
N CYS A 12 -35.91 22.19 53.75
CA CYS A 12 -34.97 21.99 52.68
C CYS A 12 -33.61 22.52 53.09
N LEU A 13 -32.67 21.60 53.39
CA LEU A 13 -31.26 21.93 53.56
C LEU A 13 -30.62 21.97 52.13
N PHE A 14 -30.22 23.15 51.71
CA PHE A 14 -29.36 23.34 50.52
C PHE A 14 -27.93 22.89 50.85
N LEU A 15 -27.56 21.68 50.46
CA LEU A 15 -26.18 21.25 50.44
C LEU A 15 -25.57 21.70 49.11
N ALA A 16 -24.69 22.70 49.15
CA ALA A 16 -23.83 23.10 48.07
C ALA A 16 -22.86 21.94 47.72
N GLY A 17 -23.19 21.21 46.66
CA GLY A 17 -22.35 20.16 46.15
C GLY A 17 -21.10 20.73 45.47
N ILE A 18 -19.95 20.54 46.09
CA ILE A 18 -18.65 20.74 45.48
C ILE A 18 -18.56 19.73 44.30
N LYS A 19 -18.61 20.21 43.06
CA LYS A 19 -18.26 19.40 41.92
C LYS A 19 -16.77 19.14 41.91
N VAL A 20 -16.36 17.98 42.38
CA VAL A 20 -15.03 17.46 42.13
C VAL A 20 -15.05 17.04 40.64
N SER A 21 -14.44 17.86 39.76
CA SER A 21 -14.15 17.47 38.40
C SER A 21 -13.06 16.41 38.43
N THR A 22 -13.43 15.15 38.44
CA THR A 22 -12.52 14.07 38.06
C THR A 22 -12.16 14.27 36.60
N SER A 23 -10.97 14.77 36.33
CA SER A 23 -10.36 14.72 35.03
C SER A 23 -10.18 13.25 34.66
N ILE A 24 -11.14 12.69 33.95
CA ILE A 24 -10.97 11.41 33.27
C ILE A 24 -9.97 11.68 32.18
N GLY A 25 -8.75 11.13 32.35
CA GLY A 25 -7.73 11.18 31.33
C GLY A 25 -8.34 10.77 29.99
N GLN A 26 -8.14 11.57 28.96
CA GLN A 26 -8.57 11.23 27.60
C GLN A 26 -8.05 9.83 27.27
N PRO A 27 -8.88 8.93 26.73
CA PRO A 27 -8.38 7.64 26.28
C PRO A 27 -7.35 7.90 25.20
N LEU A 28 -6.16 7.34 25.38
CA LEU A 28 -5.15 7.22 24.33
C LEU A 28 -5.88 6.78 23.06
N ASN A 29 -5.77 7.57 22.01
CA ASN A 29 -6.43 7.35 20.71
C ASN A 29 -5.97 6.00 20.14
N ARG A 30 -6.66 4.92 20.52
CA ARG A 30 -6.46 3.59 19.96
C ARG A 30 -7.06 3.65 18.58
N GLY A 31 -6.23 3.51 17.54
CA GLY A 31 -6.68 3.49 16.16
C GLY A 31 -7.86 2.55 15.95
N SER A 32 -8.79 2.92 15.09
CA SER A 32 -9.93 2.10 14.69
C SER A 32 -9.49 0.86 13.90
N ASN A 33 -10.36 -0.15 13.82
CA ASN A 33 -10.20 -1.29 12.94
C ASN A 33 -11.07 -1.07 11.70
N TYR A 34 -10.46 -1.13 10.54
CA TYR A 34 -11.13 -0.93 9.25
C TYR A 34 -11.18 -2.24 8.48
N VAL A 35 -12.34 -2.59 7.95
CA VAL A 35 -12.48 -3.71 7.01
C VAL A 35 -12.25 -3.16 5.61
N VAL A 36 -11.04 -3.31 5.11
CA VAL A 36 -10.56 -2.73 3.86
C VAL A 36 -10.80 -3.69 2.71
N ILE A 37 -11.42 -3.21 1.63
CA ILE A 37 -11.73 -3.96 0.42
C ILE A 37 -10.89 -3.54 -0.80
N GLY A 38 -10.07 -2.50 -0.67
CA GLY A 38 -9.17 -2.05 -1.73
C GLY A 38 -8.21 -0.97 -1.22
N ALA A 39 -7.04 -0.86 -1.87
CA ALA A 39 -6.06 0.18 -1.60
C ALA A 39 -5.53 0.77 -2.92
N PHE A 40 -5.44 2.08 -3.01
CA PHE A 40 -5.15 2.80 -4.24
C PHE A 40 -4.15 3.91 -3.99
N SER A 41 -3.20 4.07 -4.90
CA SER A 41 -2.27 5.22 -4.89
C SER A 41 -2.89 6.48 -5.51
N ILE A 42 -3.92 6.30 -6.35
CA ILE A 42 -4.61 7.37 -7.07
C ILE A 42 -6.00 7.57 -6.46
N PRO A 43 -6.34 8.78 -5.94
CA PRO A 43 -7.64 9.05 -5.31
C PRO A 43 -8.81 8.77 -6.24
N LYS A 44 -8.71 9.14 -7.51
CA LYS A 44 -9.76 8.89 -8.50
C LYS A 44 -10.16 7.42 -8.55
N ASN A 45 -9.19 6.51 -8.46
CA ASN A 45 -9.46 5.07 -8.45
C ASN A 45 -10.15 4.63 -7.15
N ALA A 46 -9.77 5.21 -6.01
CA ALA A 46 -10.44 4.96 -4.75
C ALA A 46 -11.89 5.47 -4.78
N ILE A 47 -12.14 6.65 -5.32
CA ILE A 47 -13.48 7.21 -5.50
C ILE A 47 -14.33 6.29 -6.38
N GLU A 48 -13.87 5.95 -7.57
CA GLU A 48 -14.60 5.09 -8.51
C GLU A 48 -14.88 3.70 -7.91
N PHE A 49 -13.91 3.13 -7.23
CA PHE A 49 -14.05 1.84 -6.54
C PHE A 49 -15.07 1.92 -5.41
N THR A 50 -15.04 2.99 -4.62
CA THR A 50 -16.00 3.25 -3.54
C THR A 50 -17.43 3.36 -4.10
N GLU A 51 -17.63 4.12 -5.17
CA GLU A 51 -18.94 4.26 -5.81
C GLU A 51 -19.44 2.93 -6.40
N ASN A 52 -18.56 2.11 -6.94
CA ASN A 52 -18.95 0.78 -7.43
C ASN A 52 -19.32 -0.15 -6.26
N ALA A 53 -18.55 -0.14 -5.16
CA ALA A 53 -18.90 -0.90 -3.96
C ALA A 53 -20.25 -0.47 -3.36
N LYS A 54 -20.57 0.84 -3.38
CA LYS A 54 -21.89 1.35 -2.98
C LYS A 54 -23.03 0.83 -3.87
N LYS A 55 -22.80 0.73 -5.19
CA LYS A 55 -23.78 0.12 -6.13
C LYS A 55 -24.03 -1.35 -5.78
N ASP A 56 -23.02 -2.04 -5.29
CA ASP A 56 -23.10 -3.42 -4.80
C ASP A 56 -23.66 -3.50 -3.36
N LYS A 57 -24.28 -2.41 -2.86
CA LYS A 57 -24.93 -2.29 -1.54
C LYS A 57 -23.99 -2.39 -0.34
N PHE A 58 -22.71 -2.05 -0.51
CA PHE A 58 -21.79 -1.87 0.60
C PHE A 58 -21.83 -0.42 1.11
N GLU A 59 -21.78 -0.25 2.42
CA GLU A 59 -21.53 1.06 3.04
C GLU A 59 -20.02 1.36 2.93
N ALA A 60 -19.57 1.67 1.71
CA ALA A 60 -18.16 1.89 1.43
C ALA A 60 -17.78 3.36 1.63
N ALA A 61 -16.63 3.57 2.23
CA ALA A 61 -15.94 4.86 2.32
C ALA A 61 -14.46 4.68 1.99
N PHE A 62 -13.74 5.77 1.74
CA PHE A 62 -12.30 5.72 1.58
C PHE A 62 -11.62 6.81 2.38
N SER A 63 -10.38 6.56 2.78
CA SER A 63 -9.53 7.54 3.45
C SER A 63 -8.07 7.24 3.20
N ILE A 64 -7.22 8.24 3.32
CA ILE A 64 -5.78 8.06 3.12
C ILE A 64 -5.17 7.35 4.33
N ASN A 65 -4.28 6.39 4.08
CA ASN A 65 -3.34 5.91 5.07
C ASN A 65 -2.09 6.80 4.99
N PRO A 66 -1.84 7.68 5.96
CA PRO A 66 -0.75 8.66 5.87
C PRO A 66 0.63 7.98 5.87
N ALA A 67 0.77 6.85 6.59
CA ALA A 67 2.02 6.10 6.65
C ALA A 67 2.37 5.42 5.32
N ARG A 68 1.36 5.01 4.54
CA ARG A 68 1.57 4.31 3.27
C ARG A 68 1.29 5.19 2.05
N LYS A 69 0.73 6.38 2.24
CA LYS A 69 0.28 7.29 1.18
C LYS A 69 -0.66 6.60 0.16
N LEU A 70 -1.52 5.70 0.68
CA LEU A 70 -2.50 4.94 -0.10
C LEU A 70 -3.91 5.26 0.40
N PHE A 71 -4.86 5.37 -0.52
CA PHE A 71 -6.27 5.50 -0.20
C PHE A 71 -6.86 4.12 0.04
N TYR A 72 -7.26 3.86 1.27
CA TYR A 72 -7.94 2.61 1.65
C TYR A 72 -9.43 2.78 1.50
N VAL A 73 -10.06 1.89 0.71
CA VAL A 73 -11.52 1.78 0.62
C VAL A 73 -11.97 0.72 1.61
N TYR A 74 -12.83 1.10 2.55
CA TYR A 74 -13.29 0.23 3.63
C TYR A 74 -14.82 0.23 3.72
N VAL A 75 -15.38 -0.83 4.30
CA VAL A 75 -16.81 -1.08 4.43
C VAL A 75 -17.27 -1.27 5.88
N LEU A 76 -16.36 -1.12 6.80
CA LEU A 76 -16.62 -1.07 8.24
C LEU A 76 -15.47 -0.37 8.93
N GLU A 77 -15.80 0.53 9.83
CA GLU A 77 -14.90 1.08 10.84
C GLU A 77 -15.47 0.75 12.22
N THR A 78 -14.66 0.13 13.10
CA THR A 78 -15.11 -0.28 14.43
C THR A 78 -13.95 -0.28 15.42
N SER A 79 -14.26 -0.03 16.68
CA SER A 79 -13.29 -0.23 17.79
C SER A 79 -13.15 -1.72 18.17
N ASN A 80 -14.10 -2.56 17.76
CA ASN A 80 -14.10 -3.99 18.04
C ASN A 80 -13.34 -4.76 16.96
N ARG A 81 -12.16 -5.28 17.33
CA ARG A 81 -11.31 -6.02 16.40
C ARG A 81 -11.93 -7.35 15.94
N GLU A 82 -12.63 -8.05 16.82
CA GLU A 82 -13.28 -9.33 16.50
C GLU A 82 -14.39 -9.13 15.46
N GLU A 83 -15.24 -8.12 15.65
CA GLU A 83 -16.25 -7.72 14.68
C GLU A 83 -15.66 -7.45 13.30
N ALA A 84 -14.55 -6.71 13.26
CA ALA A 84 -13.84 -6.44 11.99
C ALA A 84 -13.35 -7.73 11.31
N PHE A 85 -12.80 -8.68 12.08
CA PHE A 85 -12.34 -9.96 11.52
C PHE A 85 -13.49 -10.82 10.99
N GLU A 86 -14.59 -10.95 11.75
CA GLU A 86 -15.74 -11.72 11.30
C GLU A 86 -16.40 -11.06 10.07
N ARG A 87 -16.47 -9.74 10.02
CA ARG A 87 -16.96 -9.02 8.83
C ARG A 87 -16.06 -9.26 7.62
N ALA A 88 -14.74 -9.16 7.79
CA ALA A 88 -13.78 -9.42 6.70
C ALA A 88 -13.88 -10.85 6.18
N LYS A 89 -14.00 -11.83 7.08
CA LYS A 89 -14.17 -13.26 6.74
C LYS A 89 -15.45 -13.50 5.94
N LYS A 90 -16.55 -12.89 6.36
CA LYS A 90 -17.83 -12.97 5.64
C LYS A 90 -17.73 -12.37 4.24
N ILE A 91 -17.14 -11.17 4.11
CA ILE A 91 -16.97 -10.50 2.82
C ILE A 91 -16.12 -11.36 1.87
N ARG A 92 -14.99 -11.91 2.33
CA ARG A 92 -14.15 -12.81 1.53
C ARG A 92 -14.89 -14.02 0.99
N LYS A 93 -15.80 -14.57 1.80
CA LYS A 93 -16.57 -15.78 1.46
C LYS A 93 -17.69 -15.49 0.48
N ASP A 94 -18.43 -14.42 0.71
CA ASP A 94 -19.76 -14.21 0.12
C ASP A 94 -19.74 -13.20 -1.04
N THR A 95 -18.59 -12.56 -1.31
CA THR A 95 -18.49 -11.45 -2.28
C THR A 95 -17.25 -11.55 -3.15
N PRO A 96 -17.17 -10.78 -4.23
CA PRO A 96 -15.95 -10.70 -5.06
C PRO A 96 -14.72 -10.11 -4.34
N PHE A 97 -14.89 -9.53 -3.15
CA PHE A 97 -13.81 -8.91 -2.37
C PHE A 97 -13.07 -9.93 -1.50
N PHE A 98 -12.55 -11.00 -2.11
CA PHE A 98 -11.88 -12.10 -1.41
C PHE A 98 -10.56 -11.69 -0.72
N ASP A 99 -9.96 -10.55 -1.13
CA ASP A 99 -8.73 -10.00 -0.54
C ASP A 99 -9.00 -8.99 0.59
N THR A 100 -10.23 -8.90 1.08
CA THR A 100 -10.59 -8.02 2.20
C THR A 100 -9.70 -8.31 3.41
N TRP A 101 -9.16 -7.28 4.04
CA TRP A 101 -8.34 -7.43 5.25
C TRP A 101 -8.77 -6.45 6.33
N VAL A 102 -8.30 -6.68 7.56
CA VAL A 102 -8.49 -5.74 8.66
C VAL A 102 -7.23 -4.90 8.80
N PHE A 103 -7.38 -3.59 8.69
CA PHE A 103 -6.36 -2.62 9.02
C PHE A 103 -6.65 -2.06 10.41
N THR A 104 -5.66 -2.05 11.31
CA THR A 104 -5.75 -1.42 12.62
C THR A 104 -4.81 -0.23 12.64
N GLY A 105 -5.33 0.96 12.86
CA GLY A 105 -4.56 2.19 12.84
C GLY A 105 -5.44 3.41 12.62
N MET A 106 -4.83 4.53 12.23
CA MET A 106 -5.54 5.75 11.85
C MET A 106 -5.52 5.90 10.33
N LEU A 107 -6.69 6.24 9.77
CA LEU A 107 -6.86 6.71 8.41
C LEU A 107 -7.28 8.18 8.45
N GLY A 108 -6.88 8.95 7.45
CA GLY A 108 -7.15 10.39 7.39
C GLY A 108 -5.90 11.24 7.62
N ASP A 109 -6.01 12.53 7.38
CA ASP A 109 -4.94 13.50 7.60
C ASP A 109 -4.88 13.86 9.08
N GLU A 110 -3.67 13.89 9.69
CA GLU A 110 -3.48 14.31 11.10
C GLU A 110 -3.95 15.74 11.35
N THR A 111 -4.12 16.55 10.30
CA THR A 111 -4.58 17.94 10.38
C THR A 111 -6.09 18.10 10.41
N SER A 112 -6.88 17.05 10.13
CA SER A 112 -8.34 17.12 10.13
C SER A 112 -9.00 16.88 11.49
N HIS A 113 -8.29 17.07 12.58
CA HIS A 113 -8.81 16.99 13.95
C HIS A 113 -9.61 18.25 14.36
N GLY A 114 -10.35 18.88 13.45
CA GLY A 114 -11.00 20.14 13.77
C GLY A 114 -12.34 20.48 13.16
N ALA A 115 -13.04 19.61 12.43
CA ALA A 115 -14.42 19.90 12.03
C ALA A 115 -15.19 18.64 11.61
N ASP A 116 -16.28 18.35 12.36
CA ASP A 116 -17.46 17.59 11.92
C ASP A 116 -17.36 16.10 11.66
N ILE A 117 -16.72 15.34 12.54
CA ILE A 117 -17.04 13.92 12.69
C ILE A 117 -17.64 13.70 14.06
N ASN A 118 -18.95 13.51 14.11
CA ASN A 118 -19.63 13.10 15.33
C ASN A 118 -19.43 11.59 15.52
N PRO A 119 -18.58 11.14 16.48
CA PRO A 119 -18.22 9.73 16.61
C PRO A 119 -19.33 8.85 17.20
N ILE A 120 -20.51 9.37 17.47
CA ILE A 120 -21.52 8.66 18.27
C ILE A 120 -22.74 8.23 17.45
N THR A 121 -23.02 8.77 16.27
CA THR A 121 -24.32 8.54 15.64
C THR A 121 -24.30 7.80 14.30
N GLY A 122 -23.18 7.41 13.73
CA GLY A 122 -23.15 6.62 12.48
C GLY A 122 -23.99 7.18 11.32
N LYS A 123 -24.46 8.44 11.41
CA LYS A 123 -25.24 9.09 10.37
C LYS A 123 -24.42 10.13 9.62
N GLY A 124 -24.19 9.80 8.35
CA GLY A 124 -23.92 10.79 7.32
C GLY A 124 -22.47 11.24 7.24
N ILE A 125 -21.60 10.39 6.72
CA ILE A 125 -20.52 10.93 5.89
C ILE A 125 -21.24 11.56 4.70
N LYS A 126 -21.33 12.89 4.68
CA LYS A 126 -21.78 13.60 3.48
C LYS A 126 -20.90 13.14 2.35
N THR A 127 -21.48 12.69 1.26
CA THR A 127 -20.82 12.47 -0.01
C THR A 127 -20.04 13.75 -0.32
N ILE A 128 -18.73 13.73 -0.15
CA ILE A 128 -17.89 14.85 -0.56
C ILE A 128 -17.78 14.69 -2.07
N GLU A 129 -18.61 15.40 -2.80
CA GLU A 129 -18.31 15.73 -4.19
C GLU A 129 -16.95 16.40 -4.15
N ALA A 130 -16.00 15.91 -4.97
CA ALA A 130 -14.66 16.47 -5.03
C ALA A 130 -14.80 17.96 -5.37
N SER A 131 -14.60 18.83 -4.39
CA SER A 131 -14.54 20.25 -4.63
C SER A 131 -13.25 20.57 -5.39
N ASP A 132 -13.28 21.60 -6.21
CA ASP A 132 -12.10 22.09 -6.96
C ASP A 132 -10.88 22.32 -6.04
N GLU A 133 -11.12 22.56 -4.76
CA GLU A 133 -10.10 22.75 -3.72
C GLU A 133 -9.40 21.44 -3.33
N GLN A 134 -10.10 20.30 -3.33
CA GLN A 134 -9.49 18.98 -3.10
C GLN A 134 -8.70 18.53 -4.32
N GLU A 135 -9.16 18.87 -5.51
CA GLU A 135 -8.42 18.63 -6.76
C GLU A 135 -7.18 19.51 -6.85
N ALA A 136 -7.23 20.76 -6.35
CA ALA A 136 -6.10 21.67 -6.25
C ALA A 136 -5.05 21.19 -5.23
N THR A 137 -5.48 20.73 -4.06
CA THR A 137 -4.60 20.13 -3.03
C THR A 137 -3.94 18.87 -3.57
N PHE A 138 -4.69 18.09 -4.34
CA PHE A 138 -4.19 16.89 -4.97
C PHE A 138 -3.17 17.18 -6.09
N ARG A 139 -3.44 18.17 -6.94
CA ARG A 139 -2.47 18.65 -7.95
C ARG A 139 -1.19 19.18 -7.30
N SER A 140 -1.30 19.79 -6.11
CA SER A 140 -0.12 20.25 -5.36
C SER A 140 0.71 19.10 -4.78
N LEU A 141 0.09 17.98 -4.42
CA LEU A 141 0.77 16.77 -3.97
C LEU A 141 1.43 16.02 -5.14
N GLN A 142 0.78 16.00 -6.32
CA GLN A 142 1.39 15.46 -7.54
C GLN A 142 2.56 16.32 -8.05
N SER A 143 2.45 17.66 -7.96
CA SER A 143 3.53 18.56 -8.39
C SER A 143 4.76 18.53 -7.49
N LYS A 144 4.61 18.09 -6.23
CA LYS A 144 5.75 17.88 -5.31
C LYS A 144 6.48 16.55 -5.56
N GLN A 145 5.89 15.63 -6.33
CA GLN A 145 6.55 14.36 -6.71
C GLN A 145 7.27 14.41 -8.07
N GLY A 146 7.13 15.48 -8.81
CA GLY A 146 7.76 15.58 -10.13
C GLY A 146 8.15 17.00 -10.48
N ASN A 147 9.10 17.60 -9.81
CA ASN A 147 9.97 18.63 -10.37
C ASN A 147 10.95 19.14 -9.32
N THR A 148 12.14 18.57 -9.28
CA THR A 148 13.33 19.30 -8.87
C THR A 148 14.20 19.38 -10.10
N ILE A 149 13.99 20.38 -10.93
CA ILE A 149 14.97 20.86 -11.90
C ILE A 149 15.38 22.26 -11.47
N ILE A 150 16.61 22.31 -11.03
CA ILE A 150 17.61 23.36 -10.98
C ILE A 150 17.26 24.64 -11.78
N ALA A 151 17.32 25.77 -11.12
CA ALA A 151 17.77 27.02 -11.71
C ALA A 151 18.61 27.77 -10.68
N SER A 152 19.92 27.79 -10.93
CA SER A 152 20.87 28.72 -10.31
C SER A 152 20.65 30.11 -10.91
N THR A 153 20.72 31.16 -10.12
CA THR A 153 21.62 32.33 -10.30
C THR A 153 21.34 33.40 -9.25
N ALA A 154 22.33 33.62 -8.47
CA ALA A 154 23.07 34.86 -8.19
C ALA A 154 22.40 36.03 -7.48
N GLN A 155 23.08 36.39 -6.43
CA GLN A 155 23.50 37.68 -5.90
C GLN A 155 22.83 38.22 -4.62
N ASP A 156 23.70 38.21 -3.63
CA ASP A 156 23.81 38.97 -2.40
C ASP A 156 23.58 40.51 -2.58
N PRO A 157 23.43 41.35 -1.51
CA PRO A 157 24.15 41.24 -0.23
C PRO A 157 23.44 41.73 1.07
N MET A 158 23.99 41.33 2.19
CA MET A 158 24.13 41.98 3.50
C MET A 158 22.95 42.65 4.20
N ARG A 159 22.55 42.13 5.38
CA ARG A 159 22.45 42.90 6.61
C ARG A 159 22.59 42.05 7.88
N LEU A 160 23.31 42.65 8.81
CA LEU A 160 23.76 42.16 10.13
C LEU A 160 22.64 41.71 11.07
N ALA A 161 23.00 40.65 11.78
CA ALA A 161 22.89 40.40 13.24
C ALA A 161 21.54 40.62 13.93
N GLU A 162 20.99 39.44 14.38
CA GLU A 162 20.52 39.28 15.75
C GLU A 162 20.58 37.82 16.13
N GLN A 163 21.37 37.52 17.15
CA GLN A 163 21.48 36.21 17.76
C GLN A 163 20.15 35.85 18.40
N LYS A 164 19.48 34.82 17.87
CA LYS A 164 18.48 34.06 18.61
C LYS A 164 18.94 32.61 18.69
N SER A 165 19.04 32.15 19.93
CA SER A 165 19.37 30.81 20.34
C SER A 165 18.77 29.75 19.43
N THR A 166 19.65 28.99 18.77
CA THR A 166 19.28 27.75 18.07
C THR A 166 18.68 26.77 19.08
N PRO A 167 17.50 26.19 18.79
CA PRO A 167 17.05 25.01 19.55
C PRO A 167 18.05 23.89 19.29
N VAL A 168 18.61 23.36 20.38
CA VAL A 168 19.34 22.09 20.37
C VAL A 168 18.46 21.06 19.71
N PRO A 169 18.91 20.31 18.69
CA PRO A 169 18.10 19.25 18.10
C PRO A 169 17.78 18.25 19.23
N THR A 170 16.51 18.09 19.52
CA THR A 170 16.01 17.05 20.42
C THR A 170 16.46 15.74 19.85
N VAL A 171 17.40 15.08 20.48
CA VAL A 171 17.79 13.72 20.17
C VAL A 171 16.57 12.86 20.46
N GLU A 172 15.85 12.43 19.44
CA GLU A 172 14.81 11.43 19.59
C GLU A 172 15.44 10.19 20.22
N GLU A 173 15.08 9.90 21.48
CA GLU A 173 15.52 8.71 22.19
C GLU A 173 15.08 7.48 21.40
N VAL A 174 16.06 6.74 20.87
CA VAL A 174 15.83 5.45 20.22
C VAL A 174 15.37 4.47 21.31
N PRO A 175 14.20 3.82 21.20
CA PRO A 175 13.76 2.83 22.17
C PRO A 175 14.84 1.80 22.45
N ASP A 176 14.98 1.39 23.70
CA ASP A 176 16.03 0.49 24.16
C ASP A 176 16.11 -0.77 23.31
N GLY A 177 17.28 -1.08 22.75
CA GLY A 177 17.50 -2.20 21.83
C GLY A 177 17.26 -1.93 20.33
N ASN A 178 16.80 -0.73 19.93
CA ASN A 178 16.67 -0.38 18.53
C ASN A 178 17.94 0.31 17.99
N LYS A 179 18.18 0.17 16.68
CA LYS A 179 19.20 0.93 15.94
C LYS A 179 18.55 1.74 14.82
N LYS A 180 19.11 2.92 14.51
CA LYS A 180 18.67 3.75 13.38
C LYS A 180 19.35 3.25 12.11
N PHE A 181 18.54 2.93 11.09
CA PHE A 181 19.01 2.53 9.76
C PHE A 181 18.60 3.55 8.71
N PHE A 182 19.40 3.66 7.68
CA PHE A 182 19.10 4.40 6.45
C PHE A 182 19.38 3.50 5.25
N PHE A 183 18.35 2.99 4.62
CA PHE A 183 18.48 2.16 3.41
C PHE A 183 18.58 3.07 2.19
N LYS A 184 19.80 3.30 1.71
CA LYS A 184 20.03 4.16 0.55
C LYS A 184 19.79 3.37 -0.74
N ILE A 185 18.66 3.62 -1.40
CA ILE A 185 18.28 2.97 -2.67
C ILE A 185 18.58 3.94 -3.81
N PHE A 186 19.44 3.53 -4.74
CA PHE A 186 19.93 4.43 -5.80
C PHE A 186 20.38 3.67 -7.04
N THR A 187 20.45 4.39 -8.15
CA THR A 187 21.16 3.99 -9.37
C THR A 187 22.42 4.86 -9.52
N SER A 188 23.20 4.65 -10.59
CA SER A 188 24.31 5.54 -10.94
C SER A 188 23.90 7.00 -11.15
N GLU A 189 22.63 7.25 -11.43
CA GLU A 189 22.12 8.57 -11.86
C GLU A 189 21.28 9.27 -10.79
N LYS A 190 20.48 8.51 -10.02
CA LYS A 190 19.50 9.10 -9.09
C LYS A 190 19.15 8.16 -7.95
N GLU A 191 18.55 8.72 -6.90
CA GLU A 191 17.87 7.95 -5.86
C GLU A 191 16.56 7.36 -6.40
N ILE A 192 16.23 6.15 -5.96
CA ILE A 192 15.04 5.40 -6.39
C ILE A 192 14.18 5.13 -5.17
N GLY A 193 12.89 5.42 -5.28
CA GLY A 193 11.91 5.04 -4.25
C GLY A 193 11.69 3.53 -4.23
N GLY A 194 11.55 2.98 -3.03
CA GLY A 194 11.29 1.56 -2.85
C GLY A 194 11.30 1.17 -1.39
N ASP A 195 10.94 -0.06 -1.11
CA ASP A 195 10.96 -0.62 0.23
C ASP A 195 12.07 -1.69 0.37
N VAL A 196 12.56 -1.85 1.59
CA VAL A 196 13.50 -2.91 1.95
C VAL A 196 12.80 -3.85 2.93
N ASP A 197 12.69 -5.11 2.54
CA ASP A 197 12.19 -6.18 3.37
C ASP A 197 13.29 -6.72 4.26
N VAL A 198 13.00 -6.81 5.55
CA VAL A 198 13.89 -7.43 6.55
C VAL A 198 13.38 -8.84 6.82
N LEU A 199 14.24 -9.83 6.57
CA LEU A 199 13.93 -11.24 6.75
C LEU A 199 14.70 -11.81 7.94
N ASP A 200 13.99 -12.61 8.74
CA ASP A 200 14.60 -13.49 9.75
C ASP A 200 15.13 -14.75 9.04
N ILE A 201 16.45 -14.93 9.05
CA ILE A 201 17.14 -16.05 8.37
C ILE A 201 17.62 -17.16 9.31
N ASP A 202 17.38 -17.02 10.62
CA ASP A 202 17.70 -18.10 11.57
C ASP A 202 16.72 -19.27 11.49
N LYS A 203 15.57 -19.05 10.86
CA LYS A 203 14.57 -20.08 10.61
C LYS A 203 14.93 -20.96 9.43
N THR A 204 14.51 -22.21 9.47
CA THR A 204 14.69 -23.18 8.36
C THR A 204 14.22 -22.63 7.00
N LYS A 205 13.22 -21.75 7.02
CA LYS A 205 12.79 -20.96 5.86
C LYS A 205 12.80 -19.49 6.25
N PRO A 206 13.52 -18.63 5.53
CA PRO A 206 13.51 -17.19 5.75
C PRO A 206 12.07 -16.66 5.80
N SER A 207 11.79 -15.82 6.77
CA SER A 207 10.45 -15.23 6.94
C SER A 207 10.54 -13.72 7.06
N LYS A 208 9.69 -13.02 6.33
CA LYS A 208 9.62 -11.56 6.40
C LYS A 208 9.20 -11.12 7.79
N ALA A 209 10.06 -10.35 8.45
CA ALA A 209 9.81 -9.80 9.76
C ALA A 209 9.18 -8.40 9.66
N ALA A 210 9.68 -7.57 8.74
CA ALA A 210 9.20 -6.20 8.54
C ALA A 210 9.52 -5.71 7.12
N SER A 211 8.94 -4.57 6.75
CA SER A 211 9.25 -3.81 5.54
C SER A 211 9.45 -2.34 5.94
N TYR A 212 10.50 -1.74 5.44
CA TYR A 212 10.85 -0.35 5.74
C TYR A 212 11.06 0.43 4.45
N ARG A 213 10.69 1.69 4.48
CA ARG A 213 10.88 2.56 3.34
C ARG A 213 12.36 2.91 3.16
N GLY A 214 12.83 2.85 1.91
CA GLY A 214 14.16 3.33 1.55
C GLY A 214 14.25 4.85 1.51
N ASN A 215 15.48 5.35 1.62
CA ASN A 215 15.84 6.77 1.62
C ASN A 215 15.21 7.58 2.78
N GLU A 216 14.80 6.89 3.85
CA GLU A 216 14.32 7.48 5.10
C GLU A 216 15.05 6.84 6.28
N VAL A 217 15.19 7.57 7.40
CA VAL A 217 15.73 7.01 8.64
C VAL A 217 14.64 6.20 9.32
N VAL A 218 14.92 4.93 9.58
CA VAL A 218 13.98 4.00 10.21
C VAL A 218 14.58 3.41 11.49
N SER A 219 13.74 3.12 12.47
CA SER A 219 14.16 2.47 13.72
C SER A 219 13.87 0.99 13.63
N ILE A 220 14.90 0.15 13.72
CA ILE A 220 14.82 -1.30 13.60
C ILE A 220 15.24 -1.95 14.90
N LYS A 221 14.50 -2.98 15.31
CA LYS A 221 14.86 -3.89 16.40
C LYS A 221 15.41 -5.21 15.86
N PRO A 222 16.20 -5.96 16.62
CA PRO A 222 16.68 -7.25 16.18
C PRO A 222 15.50 -8.20 15.87
N VAL A 223 15.58 -8.91 14.74
CA VAL A 223 14.51 -9.82 14.27
C VAL A 223 14.61 -11.21 14.88
N ASN A 224 15.79 -11.55 15.43
CA ASN A 224 16.08 -12.82 16.10
C ASN A 224 17.21 -12.60 17.15
N ARG A 225 17.59 -13.67 17.86
CA ARG A 225 18.61 -13.60 18.92
C ARG A 225 20.04 -13.52 18.39
N SER A 226 20.32 -14.09 17.21
CA SER A 226 21.67 -14.06 16.61
C SER A 226 22.01 -12.69 16.05
N GLY A 227 20.98 -11.90 15.72
CA GLY A 227 21.10 -10.64 14.98
C GLY A 227 21.23 -10.80 13.47
N ASN A 228 21.29 -12.03 12.94
CA ASN A 228 21.43 -12.26 11.50
C ASN A 228 20.12 -11.97 10.78
N MET A 229 20.19 -11.15 9.76
CA MET A 229 19.03 -10.82 8.93
C MET A 229 19.44 -10.69 7.46
N ALA A 230 18.50 -10.98 6.56
CA ALA A 230 18.64 -10.60 5.16
C ALA A 230 17.80 -9.36 4.88
N LEU A 231 18.39 -8.46 4.10
CA LEU A 231 17.76 -7.25 3.61
C LEU A 231 17.52 -7.40 2.12
N VAL A 232 16.27 -7.29 1.70
CA VAL A 232 15.85 -7.50 0.31
C VAL A 232 15.24 -6.22 -0.22
N CYS A 233 15.85 -5.66 -1.26
CA CYS A 233 15.30 -4.55 -2.02
C CYS A 233 14.85 -5.07 -3.39
N GLU A 234 13.53 -4.99 -3.64
CA GLU A 234 12.93 -5.39 -4.91
C GLU A 234 12.09 -4.24 -5.46
N VAL A 235 12.58 -3.59 -6.50
CA VAL A 235 11.92 -2.48 -7.17
C VAL A 235 11.64 -2.88 -8.61
N PHE A 236 10.40 -2.69 -9.06
CA PHE A 236 10.00 -3.09 -10.41
C PHE A 236 10.86 -2.41 -11.49
N GLY A 237 11.32 -3.16 -12.47
CA GLY A 237 12.22 -2.69 -13.52
C GLY A 237 13.71 -2.75 -13.18
N TYR A 238 14.05 -3.22 -11.98
CA TYR A 238 15.42 -3.41 -11.53
C TYR A 238 15.68 -4.85 -11.07
N ARG A 239 16.92 -5.27 -11.08
CA ARG A 239 17.32 -6.53 -10.47
C ARG A 239 17.17 -6.44 -8.96
N LYS A 240 16.61 -7.50 -8.38
CA LYS A 240 16.53 -7.69 -6.92
C LYS A 240 17.93 -7.63 -6.32
N VAL A 241 18.08 -6.87 -5.24
CA VAL A 241 19.31 -6.80 -4.44
C VAL A 241 19.03 -7.42 -3.07
N GLU A 242 19.90 -8.36 -2.68
CA GLU A 242 19.81 -9.01 -1.39
C GLU A 242 21.16 -8.92 -0.69
N GLN A 243 21.15 -8.53 0.59
CA GLN A 243 22.34 -8.42 1.43
C GLN A 243 22.09 -9.10 2.77
N THR A 244 23.08 -9.78 3.30
CA THR A 244 23.04 -10.33 4.66
C THR A 244 23.76 -9.39 5.60
N LEU A 245 23.18 -9.12 6.76
CA LEU A 245 23.71 -8.19 7.76
C LEU A 245 23.49 -8.76 9.16
N ASN A 246 24.46 -8.56 10.05
CA ASN A 246 24.27 -8.80 11.47
C ASN A 246 23.85 -7.49 12.16
N PHE A 247 22.71 -7.52 12.84
CA PHE A 247 22.17 -6.37 13.56
C PHE A 247 23.12 -5.85 14.66
N ASN A 248 23.86 -6.76 15.31
CA ASN A 248 24.76 -6.39 16.41
C ASN A 248 26.02 -5.71 15.91
N GLU A 249 26.55 -6.16 14.78
CA GLU A 249 27.81 -5.72 14.15
C GLU A 249 27.60 -5.37 12.65
N PRO A 250 26.73 -4.39 12.35
CA PRO A 250 26.36 -4.09 10.96
C PRO A 250 27.52 -3.55 10.13
N GLU A 251 28.49 -2.90 10.75
CA GLU A 251 29.69 -2.34 10.14
C GLU A 251 30.64 -3.39 9.56
N LEU A 252 30.51 -4.65 9.94
CA LEU A 252 31.30 -5.74 9.33
C LEU A 252 30.79 -6.12 7.95
N THR A 253 29.62 -5.62 7.54
CA THR A 253 29.07 -5.85 6.21
C THR A 253 29.65 -4.87 5.20
N GLU A 254 30.16 -5.37 4.09
CA GLU A 254 30.78 -4.56 3.03
C GLU A 254 29.84 -3.46 2.53
N GLY A 255 30.33 -2.24 2.44
CA GLY A 255 29.57 -1.07 1.98
C GLY A 255 28.67 -0.43 3.04
N VAL A 256 28.44 -1.07 4.17
CA VAL A 256 27.68 -0.48 5.29
C VAL A 256 28.55 0.55 6.01
N LYS A 257 27.93 1.68 6.36
CA LYS A 257 28.62 2.77 7.07
C LYS A 257 27.84 3.18 8.31
N LEU A 258 28.57 3.48 9.37
CA LEU A 258 28.01 4.10 10.58
C LEU A 258 28.35 5.59 10.53
N GLU A 259 27.35 6.43 10.25
CA GLU A 259 27.49 7.89 10.11
C GLU A 259 26.31 8.57 10.84
N ASP A 260 26.56 9.65 11.56
CA ASP A 260 25.53 10.45 12.26
C ASP A 260 24.58 9.60 13.12
N ASN A 261 25.11 8.65 13.85
CA ASN A 261 24.37 7.72 14.71
C ASN A 261 23.29 6.90 13.95
N LYS A 262 23.48 6.67 12.65
CA LYS A 262 22.64 5.80 11.81
C LYS A 262 23.51 4.85 10.99
N ILE A 263 22.98 3.68 10.72
CA ILE A 263 23.59 2.63 9.90
C ILE A 263 23.09 2.81 8.47
N THR A 264 23.97 3.28 7.59
CA THR A 264 23.66 3.45 6.17
C THR A 264 23.97 2.18 5.40
N VAL A 265 22.97 1.56 4.80
CA VAL A 265 23.08 0.35 3.98
C VAL A 265 22.78 0.71 2.53
N PRO A 266 23.74 0.58 1.60
CA PRO A 266 23.54 0.95 0.20
C PRO A 266 22.86 -0.17 -0.59
N PHE A 267 21.85 0.18 -1.40
CA PHE A 267 21.21 -0.67 -2.41
C PHE A 267 21.40 -0.03 -3.78
N GLN A 268 22.47 -0.40 -4.46
CA GLN A 268 22.70 0.04 -5.84
C GLN A 268 21.86 -0.83 -6.78
N LEU A 269 20.85 -0.24 -7.39
CA LEU A 269 19.95 -0.91 -8.32
C LEU A 269 20.51 -0.89 -9.74
N VAL A 270 20.38 -2.02 -10.41
CA VAL A 270 20.74 -2.20 -11.81
C VAL A 270 19.47 -2.50 -12.60
N ARG A 271 19.24 -1.78 -13.70
CA ARG A 271 18.11 -2.05 -14.61
C ARG A 271 18.11 -3.50 -15.08
N LEU A 272 16.91 -4.03 -15.28
CA LEU A 272 16.75 -5.34 -15.90
C LEU A 272 17.41 -5.34 -17.27
N LYS A 273 18.03 -6.46 -17.62
CA LYS A 273 18.70 -6.67 -18.90
C LYS A 273 18.12 -7.87 -19.63
N LYS A 274 18.49 -8.02 -20.88
CA LYS A 274 18.09 -9.18 -21.70
C LYS A 274 18.28 -10.49 -20.94
N GLY A 275 17.21 -11.28 -20.91
CA GLY A 275 17.12 -12.56 -20.18
C GLY A 275 16.63 -12.45 -18.74
N ASP A 276 16.60 -11.24 -18.15
CA ASP A 276 16.02 -11.06 -16.83
C ASP A 276 14.48 -11.20 -16.87
N VAL A 277 13.93 -11.70 -15.76
CA VAL A 277 12.48 -11.89 -15.58
C VAL A 277 12.05 -11.20 -14.29
N ALA A 278 11.12 -10.28 -14.39
CA ALA A 278 10.47 -9.65 -13.23
C ALA A 278 9.06 -10.22 -13.02
N ILE A 279 8.70 -10.48 -11.78
CA ILE A 279 7.35 -10.89 -11.41
C ILE A 279 6.52 -9.64 -11.09
N MET A 280 5.32 -9.53 -11.64
CA MET A 280 4.37 -8.49 -11.31
C MET A 280 3.50 -8.97 -10.14
N TYR A 281 3.91 -8.63 -8.92
CA TYR A 281 3.26 -9.12 -7.70
C TYR A 281 1.89 -8.52 -7.44
N ASN A 282 1.64 -7.32 -7.91
CA ASN A 282 0.41 -6.56 -7.66
C ASN A 282 -0.50 -6.48 -8.89
N VAL A 283 -0.37 -7.44 -9.82
CA VAL A 283 -1.31 -7.59 -10.93
C VAL A 283 -2.33 -8.67 -10.60
N TYR A 284 -3.55 -8.22 -10.34
CA TYR A 284 -4.69 -9.06 -9.97
C TYR A 284 -5.71 -9.09 -11.10
N PHE A 285 -6.41 -10.22 -11.23
CA PHE A 285 -7.47 -10.41 -12.22
C PHE A 285 -8.79 -10.72 -11.52
N PHE A 286 -9.90 -10.36 -12.14
CA PHE A 286 -11.19 -10.89 -11.71
C PHE A 286 -11.20 -12.42 -11.87
N LYS A 287 -12.05 -13.07 -11.07
CA LYS A 287 -12.18 -14.53 -11.10
C LYS A 287 -12.53 -15.00 -12.52
N ASP A 288 -11.85 -16.03 -13.00
CA ASP A 288 -12.02 -16.62 -14.32
C ASP A 288 -11.92 -15.63 -15.49
N ALA A 289 -11.26 -14.49 -15.29
CA ALA A 289 -11.19 -13.41 -16.27
C ALA A 289 -9.77 -13.08 -16.73
N GLY A 290 -9.68 -12.68 -18.01
CA GLY A 290 -8.57 -11.94 -18.58
C GLY A 290 -8.83 -10.42 -18.51
N VAL A 291 -9.34 -9.93 -17.38
CA VAL A 291 -9.60 -8.52 -17.08
C VAL A 291 -8.94 -8.20 -15.76
N MET A 292 -8.14 -7.14 -15.73
CA MET A 292 -7.42 -6.73 -14.52
C MET A 292 -8.38 -6.10 -13.51
N ARG A 293 -8.06 -6.27 -12.23
CA ARG A 293 -8.73 -5.55 -11.16
C ARG A 293 -8.14 -4.13 -11.04
N PRO A 294 -8.90 -3.15 -10.56
CA PRO A 294 -8.44 -1.76 -10.41
C PRO A 294 -7.13 -1.61 -9.63
N GLU A 295 -6.90 -2.48 -8.64
CA GLU A 295 -5.69 -2.48 -7.81
C GLU A 295 -4.41 -2.75 -8.61
N SER A 296 -4.52 -3.36 -9.78
CA SER A 296 -3.39 -3.64 -10.67
C SER A 296 -2.84 -2.38 -11.36
N HIS A 297 -3.57 -1.27 -11.31
CA HIS A 297 -3.26 -0.07 -12.10
C HIS A 297 -1.84 0.46 -11.81
N TYR A 298 -1.45 0.49 -10.54
CA TYR A 298 -0.11 0.95 -10.15
C TYR A 298 1.00 0.13 -10.79
N GLU A 299 0.94 -1.19 -10.66
CA GLU A 299 1.97 -2.10 -11.18
C GLU A 299 2.06 -2.06 -12.70
N VAL A 300 0.91 -2.00 -13.38
CA VAL A 300 0.88 -1.92 -14.86
C VAL A 300 1.34 -0.56 -15.36
N THR A 301 1.11 0.51 -14.58
CA THR A 301 1.66 1.84 -14.87
C THR A 301 3.18 1.86 -14.69
N SER A 302 3.72 1.21 -13.68
CA SER A 302 5.17 1.08 -13.50
C SER A 302 5.83 0.35 -14.68
N LEU A 303 5.18 -0.69 -15.22
CA LEU A 303 5.63 -1.35 -16.46
C LEU A 303 5.57 -0.40 -17.66
N LEU A 304 4.50 0.39 -17.78
CA LEU A 304 4.37 1.39 -18.85
C LEU A 304 5.49 2.43 -18.81
N GLU A 305 5.78 2.96 -17.60
CA GLU A 305 6.85 3.93 -17.39
C GLU A 305 8.21 3.33 -17.73
N MET A 306 8.50 2.10 -17.28
CA MET A 306 9.72 1.39 -17.64
C MET A 306 9.89 1.28 -19.16
N LEU A 307 8.84 0.96 -19.90
CA LEU A 307 8.88 0.84 -21.36
C LEU A 307 9.00 2.19 -22.07
N LYS A 308 8.47 3.27 -21.48
CA LYS A 308 8.63 4.64 -22.02
C LYS A 308 10.03 5.18 -21.77
N GLU A 309 10.60 4.94 -20.59
CA GLU A 309 11.97 5.33 -20.25
C GLU A 309 13.03 4.56 -21.08
N ASN A 310 12.70 3.34 -21.53
CA ASN A 310 13.60 2.48 -22.30
C ASN A 310 12.98 2.08 -23.65
N PRO A 311 13.09 2.95 -24.68
CA PRO A 311 12.44 2.70 -25.99
C PRO A 311 12.89 1.43 -26.68
N ASN A 312 14.12 0.98 -26.42
CA ASN A 312 14.70 -0.23 -27.01
C ASN A 312 14.19 -1.53 -26.40
N TYR A 313 13.62 -1.46 -25.18
CA TYR A 313 13.15 -2.66 -24.51
C TYR A 313 12.08 -3.37 -25.34
N LYS A 314 12.34 -4.64 -25.61
CA LYS A 314 11.32 -5.60 -26.04
C LYS A 314 11.07 -6.59 -24.92
N ILE A 315 9.84 -6.90 -24.66
CA ILE A 315 9.42 -7.74 -23.53
C ILE A 315 8.59 -8.93 -24.00
N ARG A 316 8.57 -9.97 -23.17
CA ARG A 316 7.59 -11.05 -23.25
C ARG A 316 6.76 -11.10 -21.98
N ILE A 317 5.47 -11.04 -22.15
CA ILE A 317 4.48 -11.09 -21.06
C ILE A 317 4.06 -12.53 -20.87
N HIS A 318 4.45 -13.13 -19.75
CA HIS A 318 4.11 -14.52 -19.40
C HIS A 318 2.87 -14.53 -18.53
N GLY A 319 1.83 -15.21 -18.96
CA GLY A 319 0.62 -15.41 -18.15
C GLY A 319 0.59 -16.79 -17.50
N HIS A 320 0.17 -16.83 -16.23
CA HIS A 320 0.07 -18.04 -15.43
C HIS A 320 -1.28 -18.18 -14.73
N THR A 321 -1.67 -19.41 -14.41
CA THR A 321 -2.87 -19.73 -13.64
C THR A 321 -2.54 -20.74 -12.53
N ASN A 322 -3.44 -20.86 -11.56
CA ASN A 322 -3.35 -21.92 -10.56
C ASN A 322 -4.07 -23.17 -11.07
N GLY A 323 -3.29 -24.13 -11.60
CA GLY A 323 -3.81 -25.39 -12.15
C GLY A 323 -4.06 -25.34 -13.67
N ASN A 324 -4.38 -26.52 -14.24
CA ASN A 324 -4.47 -26.76 -15.69
C ASN A 324 -5.90 -27.08 -16.17
N GLY A 325 -6.92 -26.96 -15.32
CA GLY A 325 -8.30 -27.26 -15.67
C GLY A 325 -8.86 -26.36 -16.77
N ALA A 326 -9.87 -26.83 -17.46
CA ALA A 326 -10.72 -26.02 -18.32
C ALA A 326 -11.88 -25.43 -17.49
N GLY A 327 -12.37 -24.30 -17.90
CA GLY A 327 -13.47 -23.62 -17.21
C GLY A 327 -14.00 -22.40 -17.93
N LYS A 328 -14.85 -21.65 -17.25
CA LYS A 328 -15.33 -20.35 -17.72
C LYS A 328 -14.16 -19.40 -17.95
N ILE A 329 -14.22 -18.63 -19.01
CA ILE A 329 -13.29 -17.55 -19.31
C ILE A 329 -14.09 -16.30 -19.63
N ILE A 330 -13.82 -15.23 -18.90
CA ILE A 330 -14.35 -13.91 -19.17
C ILE A 330 -13.25 -13.10 -19.85
N SER A 331 -13.40 -12.82 -21.14
CA SER A 331 -12.46 -12.01 -21.90
C SER A 331 -12.94 -10.56 -21.97
N MET A 332 -12.01 -9.62 -22.06
CA MET A 332 -12.32 -8.22 -22.31
C MET A 332 -12.99 -8.07 -23.69
N GLY A 333 -14.06 -7.29 -23.76
CA GLY A 333 -14.74 -6.94 -25.01
C GLY A 333 -13.97 -5.93 -25.86
N ASP A 334 -14.71 -5.18 -26.66
CA ASP A 334 -14.15 -4.25 -27.63
C ASP A 334 -13.86 -2.86 -27.02
N SER A 335 -14.50 -2.55 -25.88
CA SER A 335 -14.21 -1.34 -25.12
C SER A 335 -12.82 -1.37 -24.49
N LYS A 336 -12.30 -0.19 -24.14
CA LYS A 336 -11.02 -0.06 -23.42
C LYS A 336 -11.19 -0.19 -21.88
N SER A 337 -12.14 -1.01 -21.43
CA SER A 337 -12.43 -1.22 -20.00
C SER A 337 -11.49 -2.26 -19.37
N PHE A 338 -10.20 -1.94 -19.27
CA PHE A 338 -9.16 -2.86 -18.82
C PHE A 338 -9.30 -3.31 -17.36
N PHE A 339 -9.98 -2.51 -16.53
CA PHE A 339 -10.10 -2.68 -15.07
C PHE A 339 -11.55 -2.84 -14.60
N SER A 340 -12.44 -3.22 -15.49
CA SER A 340 -13.86 -3.39 -15.19
C SER A 340 -14.46 -4.53 -16.01
N LEU A 341 -15.41 -5.25 -15.42
CA LEU A 341 -16.19 -6.28 -16.11
C LEU A 341 -17.31 -5.71 -16.99
N LYS A 342 -17.38 -4.40 -17.17
CA LYS A 342 -18.25 -3.79 -18.19
C LYS A 342 -17.74 -4.17 -19.55
N ASP A 343 -18.61 -4.58 -20.47
CA ASP A 343 -18.25 -5.02 -21.81
C ASP A 343 -17.24 -6.19 -21.83
N THR A 344 -17.71 -7.35 -21.44
CA THR A 344 -16.95 -8.59 -21.45
C THR A 344 -17.65 -9.64 -22.29
N LYS A 345 -16.87 -10.59 -22.81
CA LYS A 345 -17.34 -11.76 -23.56
C LYS A 345 -17.09 -13.00 -22.71
N GLU A 346 -18.13 -13.79 -22.48
CA GLU A 346 -18.01 -15.05 -21.77
C GLU A 346 -17.76 -16.21 -22.75
N GLY A 347 -16.93 -17.15 -22.35
CA GLY A 347 -16.60 -18.33 -23.09
C GLY A 347 -16.16 -19.46 -22.17
N PHE A 348 -15.73 -20.56 -22.78
CA PHE A 348 -15.15 -21.72 -22.09
C PHE A 348 -13.81 -22.07 -22.72
N GLY A 349 -12.84 -22.49 -21.91
CA GLY A 349 -11.53 -22.83 -22.44
C GLY A 349 -10.57 -23.40 -21.41
N SER A 350 -9.35 -23.67 -21.86
CA SER A 350 -8.29 -24.21 -21.00
C SER A 350 -7.65 -23.14 -20.12
N ALA A 351 -6.99 -23.56 -19.04
CA ALA A 351 -6.15 -22.68 -18.21
C ALA A 351 -5.09 -21.93 -19.05
N LYS A 352 -4.56 -22.57 -20.12
CA LYS A 352 -3.64 -21.91 -21.06
C LYS A 352 -4.33 -20.74 -21.76
N LYS A 353 -5.58 -20.92 -22.20
CA LYS A 353 -6.37 -19.85 -22.84
C LYS A 353 -6.63 -18.71 -21.87
N LEU A 354 -6.99 -19.01 -20.61
CA LEU A 354 -7.18 -17.97 -19.57
C LEU A 354 -5.89 -17.19 -19.33
N SER A 355 -4.74 -17.87 -19.23
CA SER A 355 -3.45 -17.20 -19.05
C SER A 355 -3.04 -16.35 -20.26
N GLU A 356 -3.45 -16.73 -21.47
CA GLU A 356 -3.28 -15.94 -22.69
C GLU A 356 -4.10 -14.65 -22.62
N GLU A 357 -5.37 -14.73 -22.25
CA GLU A 357 -6.25 -13.55 -22.12
C GLU A 357 -5.72 -12.57 -21.08
N ARG A 358 -5.14 -13.06 -19.97
CA ARG A 358 -4.48 -12.24 -18.93
C ARG A 358 -3.25 -11.50 -19.46
N ALA A 359 -2.42 -12.15 -20.24
CA ALA A 359 -1.28 -11.50 -20.88
C ALA A 359 -1.71 -10.50 -21.96
N LYS A 360 -2.76 -10.85 -22.73
CA LYS A 360 -3.32 -9.98 -23.79
C LYS A 360 -3.91 -8.68 -23.24
N VAL A 361 -4.60 -8.72 -22.11
CA VAL A 361 -5.19 -7.50 -21.56
C VAL A 361 -4.12 -6.49 -21.16
N ILE A 362 -2.98 -6.95 -20.63
CA ILE A 362 -1.83 -6.09 -20.31
C ILE A 362 -1.22 -5.54 -21.60
N GLN A 363 -0.97 -6.38 -22.61
CA GLN A 363 -0.47 -5.93 -23.91
C GLN A 363 -1.39 -4.87 -24.54
N ARG A 364 -2.71 -5.10 -24.52
CA ARG A 364 -3.70 -4.16 -25.05
C ARG A 364 -3.71 -2.84 -24.27
N TYR A 365 -3.57 -2.92 -22.95
CA TYR A 365 -3.46 -1.71 -22.10
C TYR A 365 -2.22 -0.91 -22.50
N LEU A 366 -1.04 -1.52 -22.54
CA LEU A 366 0.21 -0.85 -22.89
C LEU A 366 0.15 -0.27 -24.32
N ALA A 367 -0.41 -1.02 -25.28
CA ALA A 367 -0.62 -0.52 -26.63
C ALA A 367 -1.57 0.70 -26.67
N SER A 368 -2.63 0.69 -25.87
CA SER A 368 -3.54 1.83 -25.74
C SER A 368 -2.89 3.08 -25.15
N GLN A 369 -1.77 2.91 -24.42
CA GLN A 369 -0.95 3.97 -23.84
C GLN A 369 0.24 4.38 -24.73
N GLY A 370 0.30 3.86 -25.98
CA GLY A 370 1.28 4.27 -26.98
C GLY A 370 2.53 3.39 -27.09
N ILE A 371 2.58 2.23 -26.41
CA ILE A 371 3.68 1.28 -26.59
C ILE A 371 3.42 0.48 -27.88
N ASP A 372 4.42 0.43 -28.77
CA ASP A 372 4.34 -0.35 -30.01
C ASP A 372 4.12 -1.84 -29.70
N PRO A 373 3.05 -2.46 -30.22
CA PRO A 373 2.79 -3.90 -30.08
C PRO A 373 3.95 -4.80 -30.52
N ALA A 374 4.78 -4.36 -31.47
CA ALA A 374 5.95 -5.11 -31.93
C ALA A 374 7.02 -5.29 -30.84
N ARG A 375 6.99 -4.46 -29.80
CA ARG A 375 7.85 -4.56 -28.63
C ARG A 375 7.38 -5.60 -27.59
N MET A 376 6.20 -6.20 -27.79
CA MET A 376 5.53 -7.00 -26.77
C MET A 376 5.10 -8.37 -27.32
N GLN A 377 5.71 -9.43 -26.84
CA GLN A 377 5.32 -10.80 -27.10
C GLN A 377 4.48 -11.36 -25.94
N ILE A 378 3.67 -12.36 -26.23
CA ILE A 378 2.87 -13.07 -25.22
C ILE A 378 3.30 -14.53 -25.15
N LYS A 379 3.36 -15.06 -23.91
CA LYS A 379 3.54 -16.48 -23.62
C LYS A 379 2.53 -16.96 -22.60
N ALA A 380 1.69 -17.89 -22.97
CA ALA A 380 0.70 -18.49 -22.09
C ALA A 380 1.20 -19.84 -21.53
N TRP A 381 1.27 -19.95 -20.21
CA TRP A 381 1.72 -21.16 -19.53
C TRP A 381 0.57 -21.99 -18.94
N GLY A 382 -0.59 -21.37 -18.68
CA GLY A 382 -1.59 -21.99 -17.83
C GLY A 382 -1.02 -22.32 -16.45
N GLY A 383 -1.35 -23.46 -15.89
CA GLY A 383 -0.81 -23.91 -14.61
C GLY A 383 0.45 -24.78 -14.70
N LYS A 384 1.17 -24.77 -15.84
CA LYS A 384 2.34 -25.65 -16.03
C LYS A 384 3.58 -25.27 -15.24
N ARG A 385 3.64 -24.03 -14.73
CA ARG A 385 4.79 -23.50 -13.95
C ARG A 385 4.30 -22.94 -12.60
N PRO A 386 3.82 -23.78 -11.68
CA PRO A 386 3.42 -23.32 -10.37
C PRO A 386 4.66 -22.93 -9.56
N VAL A 387 4.54 -21.86 -8.75
CA VAL A 387 5.54 -21.48 -7.72
C VAL A 387 5.26 -22.22 -6.42
N TYR A 388 3.98 -22.44 -6.15
CA TYR A 388 3.51 -23.16 -4.97
C TYR A 388 2.60 -24.33 -5.35
N ALA A 389 2.50 -25.33 -4.48
CA ALA A 389 1.54 -26.40 -4.67
C ALA A 389 0.12 -25.84 -4.85
N LYS A 390 -0.66 -26.43 -5.79
CA LYS A 390 -1.96 -25.92 -6.22
C LYS A 390 -2.94 -25.66 -5.06
N ASP A 391 -2.87 -26.48 -4.04
CA ASP A 391 -3.81 -26.45 -2.90
C ASP A 391 -3.16 -25.88 -1.62
N SER A 392 -1.98 -25.25 -1.74
CA SER A 392 -1.32 -24.58 -0.62
C SER A 392 -1.98 -23.22 -0.30
N GLN A 393 -1.73 -22.70 0.89
CA GLN A 393 -2.20 -21.38 1.28
C GLN A 393 -1.64 -20.26 0.35
N GLN A 394 -0.46 -20.48 -0.24
CA GLN A 394 0.19 -19.56 -1.17
C GLN A 394 -0.19 -19.81 -2.64
N ALA A 395 -1.12 -20.73 -2.94
CA ALA A 395 -1.51 -21.08 -4.30
C ALA A 395 -2.02 -19.90 -5.15
N HIS A 396 -2.51 -18.84 -4.49
CA HIS A 396 -2.90 -17.60 -5.17
C HIS A 396 -1.74 -16.96 -5.95
N ALA A 397 -0.49 -17.08 -5.48
CA ALA A 397 0.70 -16.57 -6.15
C ALA A 397 1.04 -17.33 -7.45
N ASN A 398 0.40 -18.47 -7.73
CA ASN A 398 0.49 -19.13 -9.03
C ASN A 398 -0.26 -18.34 -10.13
N VAL A 399 -1.25 -17.51 -9.74
CA VAL A 399 -1.94 -16.59 -10.64
C VAL A 399 -1.11 -15.31 -10.71
N ARG A 400 -0.23 -15.22 -11.69
CA ARG A 400 0.71 -14.13 -11.82
C ARG A 400 1.04 -13.80 -13.26
N VAL A 401 1.69 -12.67 -13.44
CA VAL A 401 2.33 -12.27 -14.69
C VAL A 401 3.82 -12.07 -14.45
N GLU A 402 4.62 -12.53 -15.41
CA GLU A 402 6.06 -12.29 -15.41
C GLU A 402 6.44 -11.52 -16.69
N ILE A 403 7.40 -10.61 -16.57
CA ILE A 403 7.93 -9.82 -17.67
C ILE A 403 9.36 -10.23 -17.93
N GLU A 404 9.61 -10.87 -19.07
CA GLU A 404 10.95 -11.22 -19.54
C GLU A 404 11.45 -10.10 -20.46
N ILE A 405 12.69 -9.63 -20.26
CA ILE A 405 13.34 -8.69 -21.15
C ILE A 405 13.97 -9.47 -22.29
N LEU A 406 13.53 -9.19 -23.53
CA LEU A 406 14.04 -9.83 -24.74
C LEU A 406 15.19 -9.04 -25.39
N GLU A 407 15.07 -7.74 -25.33
CA GLU A 407 16.08 -6.78 -25.81
C GLU A 407 16.08 -5.57 -24.87
N ASP A 408 17.26 -5.00 -24.58
CA ASP A 408 17.52 -3.83 -23.72
C ASP A 408 18.37 -2.77 -24.44
#